data_c22083cacd9c16361b171a1dc78d98b1
#
_entry.id   c22083cacd9c16361b171a1dc78d98b1
#
_cell.length_a   1.000
_cell.length_b   1.000
_cell.length_c   1.000
_cell.angle_alpha   90.00
_cell.angle_beta   90.00
_cell.angle_gamma   90.00
#
_symmetry.space_group_name_H-M   'P 1'
#
loop_
_entity.id
_entity.type
_entity.pdbx_description
1 polymer ?
#
loop_
_entity_poly.entity_id
_entity_poly.type
_entity_poly.pdbx_seq_one_letter_code
_entity_poly.pdbx_strand_id
1 'polypeptide(L)'
;MEEVRARYATRARFVFRQFPLTEIHPHSEEAAEASECAAAQGKFWEAVKKLYTWQEDLSDDALKQYAAQLGLDQNQFDRCLTGGSMQDRVRRDLDDGFALGVRATPTFFIGRRMVEGPLSIDQFSQLIDSELASRQPTRGEATESPSRVPSSP
;
A
#
# COMPACT_ATOMS: atom_id res chain seq x y z
N MET A 1 2.20 3.74 9.80
CA MET A 1 1.76 2.62 8.90
C MET A 1 2.18 1.23 9.40
N GLU A 2 3.40 1.01 9.92
CA GLU A 2 3.84 -0.31 10.40
C GLU A 2 2.89 -0.89 11.47
N GLU A 3 2.52 -0.11 12.48
CA GLU A 3 1.61 -0.56 13.53
C GLU A 3 0.23 -0.95 12.98
N VAL A 4 -0.34 -0.16 12.07
CA VAL A 4 -1.63 -0.49 11.44
C VAL A 4 -1.52 -1.78 10.63
N ARG A 5 -0.45 -1.94 9.85
CA ARG A 5 -0.21 -3.19 9.09
C ARG A 5 -0.08 -4.41 9.99
N ALA A 6 0.66 -4.28 11.09
CA ALA A 6 0.81 -5.37 12.07
C ALA A 6 -0.54 -5.73 12.73
N ARG A 7 -1.33 -4.71 13.14
CA ARG A 7 -2.64 -4.90 13.77
C ARG A 7 -3.64 -5.64 12.88
N TYR A 8 -3.59 -5.42 11.57
CA TYR A 8 -4.55 -5.98 10.61
C TYR A 8 -3.95 -7.03 9.66
N ALA A 9 -2.77 -7.57 9.96
CA ALA A 9 -2.01 -8.47 9.08
C ALA A 9 -2.81 -9.69 8.57
N THR A 10 -3.72 -10.23 9.39
CA THR A 10 -4.55 -11.40 9.05
C THR A 10 -5.95 -11.03 8.54
N ARG A 11 -6.33 -9.75 8.59
CA ARG A 11 -7.70 -9.29 8.31
C ARG A 11 -7.78 -8.38 7.09
N ALA A 12 -6.67 -7.72 6.73
CA ALA A 12 -6.61 -6.80 5.61
C ALA A 12 -5.30 -6.95 4.82
N ARG A 13 -5.40 -6.84 3.50
CA ARG A 13 -4.24 -6.74 2.63
C ARG A 13 -3.90 -5.28 2.41
N PHE A 14 -2.64 -4.92 2.64
CA PHE A 14 -2.11 -3.59 2.37
C PHE A 14 -1.38 -3.59 1.04
N VAL A 15 -1.73 -2.66 0.18
CA VAL A 15 -1.10 -2.44 -1.12
C VAL A 15 -0.55 -1.02 -1.14
N PHE A 16 0.73 -0.88 -1.41
CA PHE A 16 1.35 0.41 -1.67
C PHE A 16 1.32 0.67 -3.17
N ARG A 17 1.03 1.91 -3.55
CA ARG A 17 1.08 2.37 -4.93
C ARG A 17 1.95 3.61 -5.00
N GLN A 18 2.76 3.69 -6.03
CA GLN A 18 3.67 4.80 -6.24
C GLN A 18 2.91 6.03 -6.77
N PHE A 19 3.19 7.19 -6.17
CA PHE A 19 2.64 8.46 -6.65
C PHE A 19 3.69 9.55 -6.46
N PRO A 20 4.79 9.53 -7.24
CA PRO A 20 5.87 10.51 -7.12
C PRO A 20 5.40 11.90 -7.53
N LEU A 21 5.69 12.90 -6.70
CA LEU A 21 5.36 14.31 -6.93
C LEU A 21 6.64 15.06 -7.34
N THR A 22 7.11 14.82 -8.55
CA THR A 22 8.41 15.31 -9.06
C THR A 22 8.51 16.83 -9.10
N GLU A 23 7.37 17.54 -9.20
CA GLU A 23 7.32 19.01 -9.22
C GLU A 23 7.81 19.62 -7.88
N ILE A 24 7.59 18.93 -6.76
CA ILE A 24 7.96 19.42 -5.41
C ILE A 24 9.03 18.54 -4.75
N HIS A 25 9.24 17.33 -5.24
CA HIS A 25 10.25 16.37 -4.77
C HIS A 25 11.00 15.79 -5.97
N PRO A 26 12.05 16.45 -6.48
CA PRO A 26 12.71 16.08 -7.74
C PRO A 26 13.18 14.62 -7.83
N HIS A 27 13.60 14.02 -6.71
CA HIS A 27 14.09 12.63 -6.64
C HIS A 27 13.00 11.61 -6.24
N SER A 28 11.73 11.99 -6.29
CA SER A 28 10.65 11.08 -5.86
C SER A 28 10.42 9.92 -6.82
N GLU A 29 10.69 10.09 -8.11
CA GLU A 29 10.57 9.04 -9.12
C GLU A 29 11.66 8.00 -8.94
N GLU A 30 12.92 8.42 -8.81
CA GLU A 30 14.07 7.54 -8.55
C GLU A 30 13.90 6.79 -7.22
N ALA A 31 13.40 7.46 -6.17
CA ALA A 31 13.11 6.82 -4.89
C ALA A 31 11.99 5.77 -5.01
N ALA A 32 10.95 6.05 -5.81
CA ALA A 32 9.89 5.08 -6.10
C ALA A 32 10.46 3.86 -6.83
N GLU A 33 11.26 4.05 -7.88
CA GLU A 33 11.94 2.97 -8.61
C GLU A 33 12.86 2.15 -7.69
N ALA A 34 13.63 2.81 -6.83
CA ALA A 34 14.51 2.15 -5.88
C ALA A 34 13.73 1.23 -4.92
N SER A 35 12.55 1.67 -4.46
CA SER A 35 11.69 0.84 -3.62
C SER A 35 11.17 -0.40 -4.35
N GLU A 36 10.86 -0.29 -5.64
CA GLU A 36 10.44 -1.42 -6.48
C GLU A 36 11.61 -2.35 -6.83
N CYS A 37 12.82 -1.81 -7.02
CA CYS A 37 14.02 -2.63 -7.16
C CYS A 37 14.31 -3.43 -5.88
N ALA A 38 14.10 -2.85 -4.72
CA ALA A 38 14.17 -3.56 -3.44
C ALA A 38 13.05 -4.61 -3.29
N ALA A 39 11.86 -4.33 -3.82
CA ALA A 39 10.74 -5.28 -3.87
C ALA A 39 11.09 -6.55 -4.63
N ALA A 40 11.84 -6.43 -5.74
CA ALA A 40 12.32 -7.57 -6.51
C ALA A 40 13.25 -8.52 -5.71
N GLN A 41 13.77 -8.03 -4.59
CA GLN A 41 14.61 -8.78 -3.64
C GLN A 41 13.87 -9.04 -2.29
N GLY A 42 12.55 -8.85 -2.24
CA GLY A 42 11.72 -9.11 -1.06
C GLY A 42 11.85 -8.07 0.06
N LYS A 43 12.43 -6.89 -0.21
CA LYS A 43 12.73 -5.85 0.80
C LYS A 43 11.95 -4.54 0.60
N PHE A 44 10.76 -4.61 0.00
CA PHE A 44 9.96 -3.42 -0.31
C PHE A 44 9.70 -2.54 0.92
N TRP A 45 9.15 -3.12 1.99
CA TRP A 45 8.71 -2.33 3.14
C TRP A 45 9.87 -1.78 3.95
N GLU A 46 10.98 -2.49 4.00
CA GLU A 46 12.22 -2.00 4.60
C GLU A 46 12.79 -0.83 3.81
N ALA A 47 12.76 -0.91 2.48
CA ALA A 47 13.19 0.18 1.60
C ALA A 47 12.28 1.41 1.77
N VAL A 48 10.97 1.24 1.71
CA VAL A 48 10.01 2.34 1.93
C VAL A 48 10.25 3.01 3.28
N LYS A 49 10.41 2.24 4.36
CA LYS A 49 10.72 2.80 5.68
C LYS A 49 12.01 3.62 5.66
N LYS A 50 13.05 3.09 5.02
CA LYS A 50 14.35 3.74 4.91
C LYS A 50 14.23 5.07 4.18
N LEU A 51 13.59 5.08 3.01
CA LEU A 51 13.39 6.27 2.18
C LEU A 51 12.61 7.36 2.92
N TYR A 52 11.56 7.01 3.67
CA TYR A 52 10.83 7.97 4.48
C TYR A 52 11.59 8.49 5.71
N THR A 53 12.56 7.73 6.21
CA THR A 53 13.36 8.15 7.36
C THR A 53 14.51 9.07 6.94
N TRP A 54 15.03 8.89 5.72
CA TRP A 54 16.25 9.52 5.22
C TRP A 54 15.95 10.39 3.98
N GLN A 55 14.90 11.18 4.04
CA GLN A 55 14.42 12.03 2.94
C GLN A 55 15.38 13.17 2.56
N GLU A 56 16.40 13.44 3.37
CA GLU A 56 17.33 14.56 3.16
C GLU A 56 18.24 14.33 1.94
N ASP A 57 18.53 13.08 1.60
CA ASP A 57 19.33 12.73 0.43
C ASP A 57 18.73 11.49 -0.26
N LEU A 58 18.14 11.72 -1.43
CA LEU A 58 17.59 10.69 -2.31
C LEU A 58 18.31 10.66 -3.66
N SER A 59 19.57 11.11 -3.70
CA SER A 59 20.44 10.97 -4.87
C SER A 59 20.72 9.49 -5.20
N ASP A 60 21.11 9.20 -6.42
CA ASP A 60 21.43 7.85 -6.87
C ASP A 60 22.46 7.16 -5.97
N ASP A 61 23.48 7.91 -5.53
CA ASP A 61 24.51 7.38 -4.65
C ASP A 61 23.97 7.05 -3.26
N ALA A 62 23.06 7.89 -2.72
CA ALA A 62 22.40 7.64 -1.45
C ALA A 62 21.48 6.42 -1.56
N LEU A 63 20.70 6.30 -2.63
CA LEU A 63 19.81 5.15 -2.87
C LEU A 63 20.61 3.83 -2.92
N LYS A 64 21.78 3.81 -3.57
CA LYS A 64 22.68 2.65 -3.59
C LYS A 64 23.24 2.32 -2.21
N GLN A 65 23.60 3.34 -1.43
CA GLN A 65 24.04 3.15 -0.03
C GLN A 65 22.90 2.57 0.84
N TYR A 66 21.68 3.02 0.65
CA TYR A 66 20.52 2.46 1.38
C TYR A 66 20.27 1.01 1.01
N ALA A 67 20.43 0.64 -0.26
CA ALA A 67 20.36 -0.74 -0.71
C ALA A 67 21.42 -1.62 -0.03
N ALA A 68 22.66 -1.14 0.08
CA ALA A 68 23.73 -1.83 0.80
C ALA A 68 23.38 -2.05 2.29
N GLN A 69 22.85 -1.02 2.95
CA GLN A 69 22.48 -1.09 4.36
C GLN A 69 21.28 -2.04 4.61
N LEU A 70 20.44 -2.26 3.60
CA LEU A 70 19.37 -3.23 3.64
C LEU A 70 19.82 -4.66 3.34
N GLY A 71 21.10 -4.85 2.96
CA GLY A 71 21.66 -6.15 2.61
C GLY A 71 21.16 -6.68 1.26
N LEU A 72 20.85 -5.77 0.33
CA LEU A 72 20.47 -6.14 -1.03
C LEU A 72 21.69 -6.55 -1.86
N ASP A 73 21.48 -7.41 -2.86
CA ASP A 73 22.47 -7.64 -3.91
C ASP A 73 22.65 -6.33 -4.70
N GLN A 74 23.82 -5.69 -4.51
CA GLN A 74 24.14 -4.39 -5.11
C GLN A 74 24.12 -4.44 -6.62
N ASN A 75 24.71 -5.50 -7.21
CA ASN A 75 24.79 -5.62 -8.66
C ASN A 75 23.38 -5.75 -9.29
N GLN A 76 22.49 -6.47 -8.62
CA GLN A 76 21.10 -6.59 -9.06
C GLN A 76 20.35 -5.26 -8.88
N PHE A 77 20.53 -4.60 -7.74
CA PHE A 77 19.90 -3.31 -7.45
C PHE A 77 20.36 -2.23 -8.43
N ASP A 78 21.67 -2.10 -8.63
CA ASP A 78 22.27 -1.09 -9.54
C ASP A 78 21.78 -1.27 -10.98
N ARG A 79 21.77 -2.53 -11.48
CA ARG A 79 21.21 -2.81 -12.83
C ARG A 79 19.72 -2.50 -12.93
N CYS A 80 18.97 -2.75 -11.88
CA CYS A 80 17.54 -2.45 -11.82
C CYS A 80 17.29 -0.94 -11.88
N LEU A 81 17.98 -0.18 -11.02
CA LEU A 81 17.79 1.26 -10.90
C LEU A 81 18.32 1.99 -12.15
N THR A 82 19.58 1.77 -12.55
CA THR A 82 20.17 2.45 -13.69
C THR A 82 19.59 2.03 -15.04
N GLY A 83 19.04 0.82 -15.12
CA GLY A 83 18.36 0.29 -16.31
C GLY A 83 16.91 0.70 -16.43
N GLY A 84 16.36 1.46 -15.48
CA GLY A 84 14.97 1.93 -15.51
C GLY A 84 13.94 0.80 -15.50
N SER A 85 14.30 -0.37 -14.97
CA SER A 85 13.46 -1.58 -15.06
C SER A 85 12.10 -1.42 -14.38
N MET A 86 11.95 -0.44 -13.48
CA MET A 86 10.72 -0.20 -12.71
C MET A 86 9.94 1.05 -13.15
N GLN A 87 10.45 1.81 -14.13
CA GLN A 87 9.79 3.04 -14.61
C GLN A 87 8.35 2.80 -15.06
N ASP A 88 8.12 1.80 -15.90
CA ASP A 88 6.77 1.47 -16.37
C ASP A 88 5.81 1.10 -15.23
N ARG A 89 6.33 0.48 -14.17
CA ARG A 89 5.54 0.14 -13.00
C ARG A 89 5.16 1.39 -12.21
N VAL A 90 6.12 2.25 -11.94
CA VAL A 90 5.90 3.53 -11.24
C VAL A 90 4.93 4.41 -12.05
N ARG A 91 5.11 4.48 -13.37
CA ARG A 91 4.22 5.25 -14.25
C ARG A 91 2.80 4.72 -14.23
N ARG A 92 2.59 3.39 -14.36
CA ARG A 92 1.25 2.81 -14.25
C ARG A 92 0.58 3.11 -12.91
N ASP A 93 1.31 3.04 -11.81
CA ASP A 93 0.76 3.39 -10.50
C ASP A 93 0.35 4.86 -10.43
N LEU A 94 1.15 5.76 -10.99
CA LEU A 94 0.85 7.20 -11.09
C LEU A 94 -0.39 7.46 -11.95
N ASP A 95 -0.47 6.84 -13.14
CA ASP A 95 -1.59 6.99 -14.06
C ASP A 95 -2.89 6.45 -13.43
N ASP A 96 -2.84 5.29 -12.78
CA ASP A 96 -3.96 4.72 -12.03
C ASP A 96 -4.41 5.67 -10.92
N GLY A 97 -3.47 6.27 -10.19
CA GLY A 97 -3.75 7.25 -9.15
C GLY A 97 -4.49 8.47 -9.69
N PHE A 98 -4.03 9.05 -10.81
CA PHE A 98 -4.72 10.17 -11.46
C PHE A 98 -6.12 9.78 -11.96
N ALA A 99 -6.26 8.61 -12.56
CA ALA A 99 -7.55 8.10 -13.02
C ALA A 99 -8.55 7.89 -11.87
N LEU A 100 -8.07 7.56 -10.67
CA LEU A 100 -8.87 7.45 -9.45
C LEU A 100 -9.11 8.78 -8.73
N GLY A 101 -8.57 9.89 -9.26
CA GLY A 101 -8.76 11.22 -8.70
C GLY A 101 -7.81 11.58 -7.55
N VAL A 102 -6.72 10.83 -7.36
CA VAL A 102 -5.67 11.19 -6.40
C VAL A 102 -5.00 12.49 -6.84
N ARG A 103 -4.87 13.45 -5.93
CA ARG A 103 -4.27 14.76 -6.19
C ARG A 103 -3.17 15.13 -5.20
N ALA A 104 -3.06 14.37 -4.11
CA ALA A 104 -2.09 14.61 -3.04
C ALA A 104 -1.70 13.31 -2.36
N THR A 105 -0.55 13.33 -1.67
CA THR A 105 -0.07 12.24 -0.84
C THR A 105 0.04 12.67 0.63
N PRO A 106 -0.24 11.79 1.57
CA PRO A 106 -0.77 10.45 1.37
C PRO A 106 -2.26 10.44 1.01
N THR A 107 -2.70 9.55 0.14
CA THR A 107 -4.11 9.21 -0.11
C THR A 107 -4.32 7.72 0.13
N PHE A 108 -5.41 7.36 0.78
CA PHE A 108 -5.74 5.99 1.15
C PHE A 108 -7.07 5.55 0.56
N PHE A 109 -7.12 4.33 0.06
CA PHE A 109 -8.36 3.67 -0.30
C PHE A 109 -8.62 2.54 0.71
N ILE A 110 -9.69 2.70 1.51
CA ILE A 110 -10.11 1.71 2.50
C ILE A 110 -11.46 1.17 2.05
N GLY A 111 -11.45 -0.04 1.47
CA GLY A 111 -12.57 -0.53 0.70
C GLY A 111 -12.84 0.35 -0.52
N ARG A 112 -14.00 0.98 -0.55
CA ARG A 112 -14.39 1.91 -1.62
C ARG A 112 -14.25 3.39 -1.23
N ARG A 113 -13.81 3.65 -0.02
CA ARG A 113 -13.66 5.01 0.51
C ARG A 113 -12.27 5.55 0.25
N MET A 114 -12.18 6.69 -0.43
CA MET A 114 -10.95 7.47 -0.57
C MET A 114 -10.85 8.45 0.61
N VAL A 115 -9.65 8.54 1.19
CA VAL A 115 -9.32 9.47 2.28
C VAL A 115 -7.99 10.12 1.98
N GLU A 116 -7.97 11.44 1.89
CA GLU A 116 -6.76 12.23 1.64
C GLU A 116 -6.14 12.70 2.96
N GLY A 117 -4.82 12.84 2.97
CA GLY A 117 -4.04 13.34 4.08
C GLY A 117 -3.67 12.28 5.12
N PRO A 118 -2.86 12.69 6.11
CA PRO A 118 -2.39 11.80 7.16
C PRO A 118 -3.55 11.38 8.09
N LEU A 119 -3.53 10.11 8.49
CA LEU A 119 -4.49 9.56 9.45
C LEU A 119 -3.76 9.10 10.72
N SER A 120 -4.39 9.30 11.88
CA SER A 120 -3.94 8.67 13.12
C SER A 120 -4.22 7.15 13.10
N ILE A 121 -3.56 6.41 13.97
CA ILE A 121 -3.77 4.97 14.12
C ILE A 121 -5.22 4.65 14.45
N ASP A 122 -5.85 5.47 15.30
CA ASP A 122 -7.25 5.28 15.69
C ASP A 122 -8.21 5.54 14.53
N GLN A 123 -7.96 6.58 13.71
CA GLN A 123 -8.74 6.85 12.51
C GLN A 123 -8.63 5.71 11.50
N PHE A 124 -7.41 5.19 11.26
CA PHE A 124 -7.22 3.98 10.44
C PHE A 124 -8.00 2.80 10.98
N SER A 125 -7.91 2.55 12.28
CA SER A 125 -8.59 1.43 12.93
C SER A 125 -10.11 1.52 12.77
N GLN A 126 -10.70 2.69 13.03
CA GLN A 126 -12.13 2.91 12.85
C GLN A 126 -12.59 2.66 11.41
N LEU A 127 -11.84 3.17 10.42
CA LEU A 127 -12.18 3.00 9.02
C LEU A 127 -12.07 1.54 8.56
N ILE A 128 -10.98 0.86 8.94
CA ILE A 128 -10.76 -0.55 8.58
C ILE A 128 -11.79 -1.44 9.26
N ASP A 129 -12.06 -1.26 10.55
CA ASP A 129 -13.04 -2.07 11.27
C ASP A 129 -14.46 -1.85 10.74
N SER A 130 -14.83 -0.62 10.39
CA SER A 130 -16.10 -0.31 9.73
C SER A 130 -16.23 -1.05 8.38
N GLU A 131 -15.18 -1.05 7.56
CA GLU A 131 -15.19 -1.73 6.26
C GLU A 131 -15.26 -3.26 6.43
N LEU A 132 -14.52 -3.81 7.41
CA LEU A 132 -14.57 -5.24 7.71
C LEU A 132 -15.94 -5.68 8.22
N ALA A 133 -16.60 -4.87 9.05
CA ALA A 133 -17.94 -5.15 9.55
C ALA A 133 -18.98 -5.14 8.43
N SER A 134 -18.87 -4.21 7.47
CA SER A 134 -19.79 -4.12 6.33
C SER A 134 -19.68 -5.31 5.35
N ARG A 135 -18.55 -6.03 5.36
CA ARG A 135 -18.31 -7.21 4.51
C ARG A 135 -18.69 -8.54 5.15
N GLN A 136 -19.01 -8.56 6.45
CA GLN A 136 -19.53 -9.76 7.08
C GLN A 136 -20.96 -9.98 6.60
N PRO A 137 -21.34 -11.17 6.07
CA PRO A 137 -22.73 -11.47 5.77
C PRO A 137 -23.52 -11.33 7.06
N THR A 138 -24.63 -10.59 6.99
CA THR A 138 -25.58 -10.47 8.12
C THR A 138 -25.98 -11.89 8.55
N ARG A 139 -25.55 -12.26 9.74
CA ARG A 139 -25.91 -13.53 10.38
C ARG A 139 -27.34 -13.35 10.92
N GLY A 140 -28.33 -13.58 10.05
CA GLY A 140 -29.71 -13.43 10.51
C GLY A 140 -30.72 -13.48 9.38
N GLU A 141 -31.00 -14.69 8.93
CA GLU A 141 -32.35 -15.14 8.60
C GLU A 141 -32.26 -16.66 8.48
N ALA A 142 -32.17 -17.32 9.65
CA ALA A 142 -32.59 -18.71 9.72
C ALA A 142 -34.10 -18.69 9.39
N THR A 143 -34.39 -19.09 8.18
CA THR A 143 -35.75 -19.34 7.73
C THR A 143 -36.43 -20.25 8.73
N GLU A 144 -37.41 -19.70 9.47
CA GLU A 144 -38.40 -20.43 10.22
C GLU A 144 -39.16 -21.34 9.23
N SER A 145 -38.92 -22.63 9.30
CA SER A 145 -39.66 -23.63 8.54
C SER A 145 -41.16 -23.53 8.89
N PRO A 146 -42.04 -23.43 7.92
CA PRO A 146 -43.47 -23.48 8.21
C PRO A 146 -43.84 -24.86 8.75
N SER A 147 -44.38 -24.86 9.96
CA SER A 147 -44.92 -26.02 10.66
C SER A 147 -45.92 -26.76 9.76
N ARG A 148 -45.68 -28.05 9.57
CA ARG A 148 -46.60 -29.00 8.97
C ARG A 148 -47.92 -29.00 9.76
N VAL A 149 -49.00 -28.66 9.07
CA VAL A 149 -50.37 -28.90 9.56
C VAL A 149 -50.65 -30.40 9.47
N PRO A 150 -51.09 -31.09 10.55
CA PRO A 150 -51.49 -32.48 10.45
C PRO A 150 -52.90 -32.56 9.85
N SER A 151 -53.07 -33.29 8.77
CA SER A 151 -54.33 -33.74 8.26
C SER A 151 -54.90 -34.77 9.23
N SER A 152 -56.12 -34.57 9.72
CA SER A 152 -56.94 -35.56 10.42
C SER A 152 -58.16 -35.93 9.57
N PRO A 153 -58.82 -37.07 9.89
CA PRO A 153 -59.29 -38.12 9.00
C PRO A 153 -60.58 -37.85 8.29
#